data_3a6630fb12953c150f8b0609ec8bccd5
#
_entry.id   3a6630fb12953c150f8b0609ec8bccd5
#
_cell.length_a   1.000
_cell.length_b   1.000
_cell.length_c   1.000
_cell.angle_alpha   90.00
_cell.angle_beta   90.00
_cell.angle_gamma   90.00
#
_symmetry.space_group_name_H-M   'P 1'
#
loop_
_entity.id
_entity.type
_entity.pdbx_description
1 polymer ?
#
loop_
_entity_poly.entity_id
_entity_poly.type
_entity_poly.pdbx_seq_one_letter_code
_entity_poly.pdbx_strand_id
1 'polypeptide(L)'
;MGGQSLVGKNPSEILKLGIAQVSQNSALFPDMTVKENVMMGGYPIRTNRRLLAERMAMVEDLMPVVQEKGGEKAGNLSGGQRRMVEISRALMLDPQLVLMDEPSLGLDPKSVAKVCAVIREMAASGRTVLLVEQNVRLGMNLATHSVVMEQGKDRISRDAAGIADNPEVASMYLGKAK
;
A
#
# COMPACT_ATOMS: atom_id res chain seq x y z
N MET A 1 -2.28 9.66 15.38
CA MET A 1 -2.72 8.28 15.54
C MET A 1 -2.89 8.04 17.03
N GLY A 2 -4.02 7.49 17.51
CA GLY A 2 -4.29 7.39 18.96
C GLY A 2 -4.18 8.73 19.70
N GLY A 3 -4.57 9.85 19.12
CA GLY A 3 -4.44 11.19 19.70
C GLY A 3 -3.04 11.82 19.66
N GLN A 4 -2.01 11.11 19.18
CA GLN A 4 -0.65 11.66 19.09
C GLN A 4 -0.45 12.46 17.80
N SER A 5 0.16 13.67 17.92
CA SER A 5 0.58 14.46 16.77
C SER A 5 1.74 13.81 16.03
N LEU A 6 1.70 13.84 14.69
CA LEU A 6 2.79 13.41 13.81
C LEU A 6 3.70 14.57 13.38
N VAL A 7 3.30 15.80 13.67
CA VAL A 7 4.03 17.01 13.27
C VAL A 7 5.41 17.01 13.92
N GLY A 8 6.46 17.20 13.12
CA GLY A 8 7.85 17.27 13.57
C GLY A 8 8.51 15.92 13.85
N LYS A 9 7.80 14.79 13.69
CA LYS A 9 8.39 13.45 13.85
C LYS A 9 9.18 13.05 12.59
N ASN A 10 10.32 12.41 12.81
CA ASN A 10 11.09 11.82 11.72
C ASN A 10 10.47 10.48 11.25
N PRO A 11 10.84 9.99 10.04
CA PRO A 11 10.27 8.76 9.50
C PRO A 11 10.41 7.52 10.41
N SER A 12 11.52 7.41 11.13
CA SER A 12 11.76 6.28 12.05
C SER A 12 10.79 6.31 13.24
N GLU A 13 10.47 7.50 13.74
CA GLU A 13 9.46 7.67 14.81
C GLU A 13 8.06 7.35 14.31
N ILE A 14 7.73 7.74 13.07
CA ILE A 14 6.44 7.44 12.42
C ILE A 14 6.28 5.92 12.25
N LEU A 15 7.32 5.22 11.79
CA LEU A 15 7.32 3.76 11.68
C LEU A 15 7.07 3.08 13.03
N LYS A 16 7.68 3.57 14.12
CA LYS A 16 7.46 3.04 15.48
C LYS A 16 6.05 3.25 16.00
N LEU A 17 5.32 4.22 15.45
CA LEU A 17 3.90 4.44 15.75
C LEU A 17 2.98 3.50 14.96
N GLY A 18 3.54 2.56 14.18
CA GLY A 18 2.78 1.61 13.39
C GLY A 18 2.21 2.21 12.09
N ILE A 19 2.89 3.19 11.50
CA ILE A 19 2.53 3.78 10.21
C ILE A 19 3.61 3.42 9.20
N ALA A 20 3.23 2.74 8.11
CA ALA A 20 4.12 2.43 6.99
C ALA A 20 3.63 3.11 5.71
N GLN A 21 4.56 3.35 4.78
CA GLN A 21 4.24 3.95 3.49
C GLN A 21 4.76 3.07 2.34
N VAL A 22 3.91 2.89 1.34
CA VAL A 22 4.26 2.36 0.02
C VAL A 22 4.19 3.52 -0.97
N SER A 23 5.35 3.98 -1.40
CA SER A 23 5.47 5.14 -2.29
C SER A 23 5.14 4.78 -3.74
N GLN A 24 4.77 5.79 -4.54
CA GLN A 24 4.54 5.64 -5.98
C GLN A 24 5.77 5.10 -6.72
N ASN A 25 6.94 5.64 -6.42
CA ASN A 25 8.20 5.22 -7.04
C ASN A 25 8.73 3.94 -6.40
N SER A 26 9.18 3.02 -7.26
CA SER A 26 9.84 1.78 -6.79
C SER A 26 11.08 2.10 -5.98
N ALA A 27 11.14 1.54 -4.78
CA ALA A 27 12.24 1.71 -3.84
C ALA A 27 12.97 0.38 -3.55
N LEU A 28 12.84 -0.62 -4.43
CA LEU A 28 13.55 -1.89 -4.28
C LEU A 28 15.01 -1.74 -4.71
N PHE A 29 15.87 -2.52 -4.07
CA PHE A 29 17.27 -2.70 -4.42
C PHE A 29 17.36 -3.80 -5.50
N PRO A 30 17.64 -3.47 -6.77
CA PRO A 30 17.49 -4.40 -7.89
C PRO A 30 18.45 -5.59 -7.83
N ASP A 31 19.64 -5.38 -7.25
CA ASP A 31 20.66 -6.44 -7.12
C ASP A 31 20.49 -7.34 -5.90
N MET A 32 19.65 -6.95 -4.95
CA MET A 32 19.27 -7.77 -3.81
C MET A 32 18.15 -8.73 -4.20
N THR A 33 18.11 -9.87 -3.52
CA THR A 33 17.01 -10.83 -3.65
C THR A 33 15.69 -10.26 -3.12
N VAL A 34 14.58 -10.91 -3.49
CA VAL A 34 13.25 -10.57 -2.96
C VAL A 34 13.23 -10.64 -1.42
N LYS A 35 13.75 -11.74 -0.83
CA LYS A 35 13.82 -11.89 0.64
C LYS A 35 14.64 -10.79 1.29
N GLU A 36 15.81 -10.46 0.74
CA GLU A 36 16.64 -9.38 1.28
C GLU A 36 15.93 -8.03 1.22
N ASN A 37 15.25 -7.71 0.10
CA ASN A 37 14.44 -6.51 -0.02
C ASN A 37 13.33 -6.43 1.04
N VAL A 38 12.61 -7.52 1.27
CA VAL A 38 11.57 -7.59 2.31
C VAL A 38 12.18 -7.43 3.69
N MET A 39 13.28 -8.12 3.99
CA MET A 39 13.98 -8.02 5.27
C MET A 39 14.46 -6.61 5.60
N MET A 40 14.77 -5.77 4.60
CA MET A 40 15.11 -4.36 4.82
C MET A 40 13.97 -3.60 5.53
N GLY A 41 12.71 -3.98 5.32
CA GLY A 41 11.57 -3.43 6.05
C GLY A 41 11.62 -3.73 7.56
N GLY A 42 12.22 -4.86 7.93
CA GLY A 42 12.44 -5.27 9.33
C GLY A 42 13.69 -4.67 9.99
N TYR A 43 14.42 -3.76 9.31
CA TYR A 43 15.66 -3.18 9.84
C TYR A 43 15.54 -2.60 11.25
N PRO A 44 14.45 -1.91 11.65
CA PRO A 44 14.29 -1.42 13.04
C PRO A 44 14.27 -2.52 14.11
N ILE A 45 13.87 -3.73 13.75
CA ILE A 45 13.77 -4.90 14.66
C ILE A 45 14.87 -5.94 14.43
N ARG A 46 15.91 -5.64 13.64
CA ARG A 46 16.96 -6.58 13.21
C ARG A 46 17.74 -7.24 14.35
N THR A 47 17.79 -6.61 15.50
CA THR A 47 18.45 -7.17 16.69
C THR A 47 17.62 -8.27 17.39
N ASN A 48 16.30 -8.27 17.20
CA ASN A 48 15.39 -9.30 17.68
C ASN A 48 15.14 -10.34 16.59
N ARG A 49 16.06 -11.32 16.49
CA ARG A 49 16.01 -12.36 15.44
C ARG A 49 14.70 -13.15 15.45
N ARG A 50 14.14 -13.41 16.64
CA ARG A 50 12.87 -14.16 16.76
C ARG A 50 11.72 -13.34 16.15
N LEU A 51 11.56 -12.09 16.57
CA LEU A 51 10.52 -11.22 16.03
C LEU A 51 10.67 -11.02 14.53
N LEU A 52 11.91 -10.85 14.03
CA LEU A 52 12.16 -10.70 12.59
C LEU A 52 11.70 -11.94 11.81
N ALA A 53 11.97 -13.15 12.32
CA ALA A 53 11.53 -14.40 11.71
C ALA A 53 10.00 -14.55 11.75
N GLU A 54 9.35 -14.21 12.87
CA GLU A 54 7.88 -14.20 13.00
C GLU A 54 7.24 -13.25 12.00
N ARG A 55 7.80 -12.05 11.83
CA ARG A 55 7.30 -11.06 10.85
C ARG A 55 7.51 -11.50 9.41
N MET A 56 8.65 -12.13 9.12
CA MET A 56 8.91 -12.69 7.79
C MET A 56 7.91 -13.79 7.44
N ALA A 57 7.64 -14.71 8.35
CA ALA A 57 6.65 -15.76 8.15
C ALA A 57 5.25 -15.18 7.88
N MET A 58 4.82 -14.18 8.68
CA MET A 58 3.56 -13.49 8.45
C MET A 58 3.47 -12.84 7.05
N VAL A 59 4.57 -12.22 6.60
CA VAL A 59 4.61 -11.60 5.27
C VAL A 59 4.63 -12.66 4.17
N GLU A 60 5.34 -13.76 4.33
CA GLU A 60 5.36 -14.89 3.39
C GLU A 60 3.97 -15.51 3.22
N ASP A 61 3.19 -15.64 4.29
CA ASP A 61 1.82 -16.17 4.25
C ASP A 61 0.87 -15.22 3.48
N LEU A 62 0.99 -13.90 3.72
CA LEU A 62 0.15 -12.90 3.06
C LEU A 62 0.56 -12.64 1.60
N MET A 63 1.84 -12.86 1.26
CA MET A 63 2.46 -12.50 -0.01
C MET A 63 3.19 -13.69 -0.65
N PRO A 64 2.48 -14.59 -1.37
CA PRO A 64 3.10 -15.79 -1.96
C PRO A 64 4.32 -15.51 -2.84
N VAL A 65 4.38 -14.34 -3.49
CA VAL A 65 5.54 -13.94 -4.31
C VAL A 65 6.85 -13.95 -3.52
N VAL A 66 6.80 -13.71 -2.20
CA VAL A 66 8.00 -13.71 -1.35
C VAL A 66 8.53 -15.12 -1.13
N GLN A 67 7.65 -16.11 -1.02
CA GLN A 67 8.04 -17.53 -0.96
C GLN A 67 8.51 -18.03 -2.33
N GLU A 68 7.70 -17.80 -3.38
CA GLU A 68 7.93 -18.34 -4.72
C GLU A 68 9.22 -17.80 -5.36
N LYS A 69 9.51 -16.52 -5.13
CA LYS A 69 10.62 -15.79 -5.77
C LYS A 69 11.67 -15.28 -4.80
N GLY A 70 11.68 -15.78 -3.58
CA GLY A 70 12.52 -15.27 -2.50
C GLY A 70 14.00 -15.16 -2.81
N GLY A 71 14.54 -16.10 -3.60
CA GLY A 71 15.95 -16.12 -4.03
C GLY A 71 16.23 -15.35 -5.33
N GLU A 72 15.20 -14.89 -6.06
CA GLU A 72 15.41 -14.13 -7.30
C GLU A 72 15.83 -12.67 -6.98
N LYS A 73 16.66 -12.08 -7.84
CA LYS A 73 16.97 -10.65 -7.77
C LYS A 73 15.75 -9.81 -8.10
N ALA A 74 15.49 -8.77 -7.32
CA ALA A 74 14.33 -7.89 -7.50
C ALA A 74 14.32 -7.19 -8.88
N GLY A 75 15.49 -6.97 -9.47
CA GLY A 75 15.62 -6.42 -10.83
C GLY A 75 14.96 -7.28 -11.91
N ASN A 76 14.85 -8.59 -11.71
CA ASN A 76 14.27 -9.54 -12.68
C ASN A 76 12.74 -9.65 -12.59
N LEU A 77 12.10 -9.00 -11.61
CA LEU A 77 10.67 -9.08 -11.39
C LEU A 77 9.89 -8.23 -12.40
N SER A 78 8.66 -8.65 -12.74
CA SER A 78 7.70 -7.80 -13.43
C SER A 78 7.28 -6.61 -12.55
N GLY A 79 6.70 -5.56 -13.16
CA GLY A 79 6.20 -4.39 -12.42
C GLY A 79 5.23 -4.76 -11.28
N GLY A 80 4.28 -5.66 -11.57
CA GLY A 80 3.34 -6.15 -10.56
C GLY A 80 4.00 -6.93 -9.43
N GLN A 81 4.99 -7.78 -9.74
CA GLN A 81 5.75 -8.50 -8.73
C GLN A 81 6.58 -7.55 -7.86
N ARG A 82 7.23 -6.56 -8.47
CA ARG A 82 7.94 -5.51 -7.72
C ARG A 82 7.01 -4.79 -6.75
N ARG A 83 5.81 -4.37 -7.20
CA ARG A 83 4.81 -3.72 -6.33
C ARG A 83 4.43 -4.61 -5.14
N MET A 84 4.23 -5.92 -5.37
CA MET A 84 3.93 -6.86 -4.29
C MET A 84 5.07 -6.96 -3.27
N VAL A 85 6.33 -6.96 -3.71
CA VAL A 85 7.51 -6.98 -2.82
C VAL A 85 7.65 -5.67 -2.03
N GLU A 86 7.32 -4.53 -2.62
CA GLU A 86 7.28 -3.23 -1.93
C GLU A 86 6.26 -3.20 -0.81
N ILE A 87 5.05 -3.70 -1.08
CA ILE A 87 4.00 -3.86 -0.07
C ILE A 87 4.47 -4.82 1.03
N SER A 88 5.05 -5.96 0.65
CA SER A 88 5.62 -6.94 1.58
C SER A 88 6.63 -6.31 2.54
N ARG A 89 7.55 -5.49 2.00
CA ARG A 89 8.55 -4.77 2.79
C ARG A 89 7.90 -3.81 3.79
N ALA A 90 6.85 -3.09 3.39
CA ALA A 90 6.14 -2.17 4.27
C ALA A 90 5.43 -2.90 5.44
N LEU A 91 5.02 -4.16 5.23
CA LEU A 91 4.31 -4.96 6.24
C LEU A 91 5.23 -5.61 7.28
N MET A 92 6.55 -5.60 7.11
CA MET A 92 7.50 -6.25 8.02
C MET A 92 7.45 -5.76 9.48
N LEU A 93 6.98 -4.54 9.71
CA LEU A 93 6.79 -3.99 11.06
C LEU A 93 5.36 -4.15 11.58
N ASP A 94 4.50 -4.87 10.85
CA ASP A 94 3.09 -5.08 11.18
C ASP A 94 2.35 -3.76 11.49
N PRO A 95 2.32 -2.84 10.53
CA PRO A 95 1.74 -1.52 10.72
C PRO A 95 0.23 -1.60 10.91
N GLN A 96 -0.31 -0.69 11.74
CA GLN A 96 -1.75 -0.49 11.89
C GLN A 96 -2.34 0.41 10.79
N LEU A 97 -1.52 1.31 10.24
CA LEU A 97 -1.89 2.21 9.14
C LEU A 97 -0.87 2.07 8.01
N VAL A 98 -1.36 1.76 6.83
CA VAL A 98 -0.56 1.70 5.59
C VAL A 98 -1.00 2.82 4.66
N LEU A 99 -0.07 3.71 4.32
CA LEU A 99 -0.26 4.77 3.33
C LEU A 99 0.16 4.22 1.97
N MET A 100 -0.71 4.29 0.98
CA MET A 100 -0.42 3.82 -0.38
C MET A 100 -0.68 4.95 -1.38
N ASP A 101 0.36 5.30 -2.12
CA ASP A 101 0.32 6.36 -3.13
C ASP A 101 0.36 5.74 -4.52
N GLU A 102 -0.77 5.82 -5.23
CA GLU A 102 -1.01 5.28 -6.57
C GLU A 102 -0.47 3.85 -6.78
N PRO A 103 -0.84 2.86 -5.94
CA PRO A 103 -0.26 1.52 -6.01
C PRO A 103 -0.61 0.77 -7.30
N SER A 104 -1.60 1.21 -8.05
CA SER A 104 -2.03 0.59 -9.32
C SER A 104 -1.35 1.19 -10.55
N LEU A 105 -0.63 2.30 -10.41
CA LEU A 105 -0.07 3.03 -11.55
C LEU A 105 0.92 2.19 -12.37
N GLY A 106 0.70 2.14 -13.69
CA GLY A 106 1.58 1.44 -14.63
C GLY A 106 1.52 -0.09 -14.55
N LEU A 107 0.56 -0.65 -13.82
CA LEU A 107 0.38 -2.10 -13.72
C LEU A 107 -0.62 -2.61 -14.76
N ASP A 108 -0.40 -3.85 -15.21
CA ASP A 108 -1.37 -4.59 -16.01
C ASP A 108 -2.62 -4.96 -15.17
N PRO A 109 -3.78 -5.24 -15.82
CA PRO A 109 -5.03 -5.52 -15.09
C PRO A 109 -4.96 -6.70 -14.11
N LYS A 110 -4.17 -7.73 -14.40
CA LYS A 110 -3.99 -8.88 -13.49
C LYS A 110 -3.20 -8.49 -12.23
N SER A 111 -2.17 -7.67 -12.41
CA SER A 111 -1.37 -7.13 -11.30
C SER A 111 -2.20 -6.17 -10.43
N VAL A 112 -3.01 -5.30 -11.05
CA VAL A 112 -3.97 -4.44 -10.32
C VAL A 112 -4.91 -5.28 -9.47
N ALA A 113 -5.50 -6.35 -10.03
CA ALA A 113 -6.39 -7.23 -9.28
C ALA A 113 -5.72 -7.85 -8.05
N LYS A 114 -4.45 -8.25 -8.15
CA LYS A 114 -3.66 -8.78 -7.02
C LYS A 114 -3.44 -7.71 -5.94
N VAL A 115 -3.05 -6.49 -6.33
CA VAL A 115 -2.90 -5.37 -5.39
C VAL A 115 -4.21 -5.08 -4.66
N CYS A 116 -5.34 -5.06 -5.38
CA CYS A 116 -6.67 -4.88 -4.77
C CYS A 116 -7.01 -5.98 -3.76
N ALA A 117 -6.69 -7.24 -4.10
CA ALA A 117 -6.91 -8.37 -3.19
C ALA A 117 -6.13 -8.20 -1.89
N VAL A 118 -4.86 -7.82 -1.97
CA VAL A 118 -4.01 -7.58 -0.80
C VAL A 118 -4.52 -6.40 0.04
N ILE A 119 -4.97 -5.31 -0.58
CA ILE A 119 -5.56 -4.17 0.14
C ILE A 119 -6.80 -4.62 0.93
N ARG A 120 -7.69 -5.41 0.32
CA ARG A 120 -8.87 -5.96 1.01
C ARG A 120 -8.49 -6.87 2.18
N GLU A 121 -7.48 -7.72 1.99
CA GLU A 121 -7.01 -8.63 3.03
C GLU A 121 -6.37 -7.87 4.20
N MET A 122 -5.60 -6.83 3.93
CA MET A 122 -5.09 -5.93 4.97
C MET A 122 -6.24 -5.29 5.76
N ALA A 123 -7.26 -4.77 5.08
CA ALA A 123 -8.43 -4.18 5.73
C ALA A 123 -9.21 -5.22 6.55
N ALA A 124 -9.43 -6.41 6.01
CA ALA A 124 -10.10 -7.52 6.70
C ALA A 124 -9.36 -8.00 7.95
N SER A 125 -8.01 -7.90 7.94
CA SER A 125 -7.17 -8.21 9.12
C SER A 125 -7.11 -7.08 10.15
N GLY A 126 -7.91 -6.01 10.00
CA GLY A 126 -8.03 -4.91 10.95
C GLY A 126 -7.03 -3.75 10.73
N ARG A 127 -6.25 -3.79 9.67
CA ARG A 127 -5.36 -2.66 9.31
C ARG A 127 -6.16 -1.54 8.63
N THR A 128 -5.78 -0.32 8.89
CA THR A 128 -6.29 0.83 8.15
C THR A 128 -5.41 1.07 6.92
N VAL A 129 -6.03 1.28 5.76
CA VAL A 129 -5.31 1.66 4.54
C VAL A 129 -5.77 3.05 4.12
N LEU A 130 -4.84 4.00 4.02
CA LEU A 130 -5.08 5.29 3.37
C LEU A 130 -4.53 5.20 1.95
N LEU A 131 -5.46 5.15 1.00
CA LEU A 131 -5.17 4.95 -0.42
C LEU A 131 -5.33 6.27 -1.17
N VAL A 132 -4.30 6.70 -1.88
CA VAL A 132 -4.37 7.76 -2.89
C VAL A 132 -4.39 7.08 -4.25
N GLU A 133 -5.42 7.34 -5.05
CA GLU A 133 -5.59 6.75 -6.38
C GLU A 133 -6.16 7.77 -7.37
N GLN A 134 -5.57 7.79 -8.56
CA GLN A 134 -6.11 8.55 -9.68
C GLN A 134 -7.26 7.82 -10.37
N ASN A 135 -7.24 6.49 -10.34
CA ASN A 135 -8.32 5.66 -10.87
C ASN A 135 -9.50 5.65 -9.88
N VAL A 136 -10.43 6.56 -10.11
CA VAL A 136 -11.61 6.77 -9.25
C VAL A 136 -12.41 5.49 -9.04
N ARG A 137 -12.66 4.70 -10.10
CA ARG A 137 -13.42 3.45 -10.01
C ARG A 137 -12.71 2.43 -9.10
N LEU A 138 -11.39 2.34 -9.23
CA LEU A 138 -10.60 1.44 -8.40
C LEU A 138 -10.62 1.90 -6.94
N GLY A 139 -10.36 3.19 -6.69
CA GLY A 139 -10.37 3.75 -5.34
C GLY A 139 -11.71 3.52 -4.64
N MET A 140 -12.83 3.81 -5.31
CA MET A 140 -14.18 3.63 -4.76
C MET A 140 -14.53 2.17 -4.49
N ASN A 141 -14.06 1.24 -5.31
CA ASN A 141 -14.29 -0.20 -5.11
C ASN A 141 -13.53 -0.78 -3.91
N LEU A 142 -12.52 -0.09 -3.41
CA LEU A 142 -11.69 -0.51 -2.28
C LEU A 142 -12.03 0.23 -0.99
N ALA A 143 -12.46 1.48 -1.09
CA ALA A 143 -12.65 2.36 0.05
C ALA A 143 -14.01 2.14 0.73
N THR A 144 -14.02 2.32 2.05
CA THR A 144 -15.26 2.49 2.85
C THR A 144 -15.66 3.96 2.92
N HIS A 145 -14.67 4.85 2.95
CA HIS A 145 -14.83 6.30 2.93
C HIS A 145 -13.91 6.90 1.87
N SER A 146 -14.38 7.89 1.13
CA SER A 146 -13.61 8.54 0.07
C SER A 146 -13.65 10.05 0.19
N VAL A 147 -12.52 10.66 -0.15
CA VAL A 147 -12.36 12.10 -0.27
C VAL A 147 -11.91 12.42 -1.69
N VAL A 148 -12.70 13.22 -2.39
CA VAL A 148 -12.34 13.74 -3.72
C VAL A 148 -11.61 15.06 -3.55
N MET A 149 -10.39 15.13 -4.06
CA MET A 149 -9.54 16.31 -4.00
C MET A 149 -9.41 16.95 -5.38
N GLU A 150 -9.50 18.27 -5.41
CA GLU A 150 -9.26 19.08 -6.60
C GLU A 150 -8.45 20.33 -6.23
N GLN A 151 -7.35 20.58 -6.93
CA GLN A 151 -6.47 21.74 -6.71
C GLN A 151 -6.03 21.91 -5.23
N GLY A 152 -5.73 20.80 -4.55
CA GLY A 152 -5.28 20.80 -3.15
C GLY A 152 -6.37 21.02 -2.11
N LYS A 153 -7.65 21.00 -2.50
CA LYS A 153 -8.80 21.14 -1.59
C LYS A 153 -9.69 19.91 -1.66
N ASP A 154 -10.25 19.54 -0.52
CA ASP A 154 -11.33 18.55 -0.44
C ASP A 154 -12.62 19.15 -1.04
N ARG A 155 -13.20 18.46 -2.00
CA ARG A 155 -14.46 18.85 -2.66
C ARG A 155 -15.62 18.05 -2.11
N ILE A 156 -15.44 16.75 -1.97
CA ILE A 156 -16.48 15.82 -1.53
C ILE A 156 -15.83 14.86 -0.55
N SER A 157 -16.45 14.68 0.61
CA SER A 157 -16.05 13.68 1.62
C SER A 157 -17.29 12.94 2.08
N ARG A 158 -17.39 11.64 1.76
CA ARG A 158 -18.55 10.77 2.05
C ARG A 158 -18.15 9.30 2.05
N ASP A 159 -19.09 8.45 2.43
CA ASP A 159 -18.99 7.02 2.20
C ASP A 159 -18.82 6.74 0.70
N ALA A 160 -17.98 5.75 0.35
CA ALA A 160 -17.59 5.48 -1.03
C ALA A 160 -18.80 5.18 -1.93
N ALA A 161 -19.81 4.48 -1.43
CA ALA A 161 -21.05 4.21 -2.15
C ALA A 161 -21.78 5.49 -2.58
N GLY A 162 -21.83 6.50 -1.69
CA GLY A 162 -22.49 7.77 -1.98
C GLY A 162 -21.72 8.67 -2.95
N ILE A 163 -20.44 8.38 -3.20
CA ILE A 163 -19.60 9.09 -4.18
C ILE A 163 -19.71 8.44 -5.56
N ALA A 164 -19.78 7.11 -5.63
CA ALA A 164 -19.85 6.37 -6.89
C ALA A 164 -21.05 6.81 -7.77
N ASP A 165 -22.17 7.13 -7.13
CA ASP A 165 -23.41 7.54 -7.79
C ASP A 165 -23.55 9.07 -7.93
N ASN A 166 -22.54 9.85 -7.52
CA ASN A 166 -22.61 11.31 -7.58
C ASN A 166 -22.35 11.82 -8.99
N PRO A 167 -23.33 12.53 -9.64
CA PRO A 167 -23.17 13.08 -10.98
C PRO A 167 -22.01 14.08 -11.11
N GLU A 168 -21.69 14.81 -10.05
CA GLU A 168 -20.59 15.77 -10.01
C GLU A 168 -19.25 15.04 -10.14
N VAL A 169 -19.05 13.94 -9.42
CA VAL A 169 -17.86 13.09 -9.53
C VAL A 169 -17.78 12.45 -10.92
N ALA A 170 -18.90 11.96 -11.43
CA ALA A 170 -18.96 11.43 -12.80
C ALA A 170 -18.52 12.48 -13.84
N SER A 171 -18.96 13.74 -13.70
CA SER A 171 -18.57 14.82 -14.60
C SER A 171 -17.11 15.24 -14.50
N MET A 172 -16.52 15.16 -13.31
CA MET A 172 -15.11 15.52 -13.05
C MET A 172 -14.12 14.50 -13.65
N TYR A 173 -14.45 13.20 -13.56
CA TYR A 173 -13.51 12.13 -13.88
C TYR A 173 -13.86 11.30 -15.10
N LEU A 174 -15.13 11.29 -15.54
CA LEU A 174 -15.56 10.56 -16.74
C LEU A 174 -15.68 11.45 -17.96
N GLY A 175 -15.41 12.76 -17.80
CA GLY A 175 -15.66 13.77 -18.83
C GLY A 175 -17.16 14.00 -19.00
N LYS A 176 -17.57 15.22 -19.31
CA LYS A 176 -18.96 15.49 -19.74
C LYS A 176 -19.24 14.56 -20.90
N ALA A 177 -20.16 13.61 -20.73
CA ALA A 177 -20.75 12.94 -21.86
C ALA A 177 -21.28 14.02 -22.80
N LYS A 178 -20.67 14.13 -24.01
CA LYS A 178 -21.17 14.99 -25.07
C LYS A 178 -22.48 14.43 -25.57
#